data_ecda472d31b5392702b0c92c99d24056
#
_entry.id   ecda472d31b5392702b0c92c99d24056
#
_cell.length_a   1.000
_cell.length_b   1.000
_cell.length_c   1.000
_cell.angle_alpha   90.00
_cell.angle_beta   90.00
_cell.angle_gamma   90.00
#
_symmetry.space_group_name_H-M   'P 1'
#
loop_
_entity.id
_entity.type
_entity.pdbx_description
1 polymer ?
#
loop_
_entity_poly.entity_id
_entity_poly.type
_entity_poly.pdbx_seq_one_letter_code
_entity_poly.pdbx_strand_id
1 'polypeptide(L)'
;MNVAIVKYNAGNIYSVIHALKRLGITPTLTDDAELLAKADKVLFPGQGEASTAMAYLRQHDLDRVIPELRQPVLGICIGQQLMCRHSQEGDTDCLGIFPLDVKRFQPQQHTDKVPQMGWNSIHDLKSPLFKGIGDGEFIYNVHSFYVPHHEDYTIATCDYILPYSAALNRDNFFATQFHPEKSGGVGEKILRNFLEL
;
A
#
# COMPACT_ATOMS: atom_id res chain seq x y z
N MET A 1 13.87 -17.33 0.06
CA MET A 1 12.72 -16.47 -0.30
C MET A 1 13.24 -15.33 -1.18
N ASN A 2 12.71 -15.24 -2.38
CA ASN A 2 13.02 -14.18 -3.34
C ASN A 2 11.93 -13.09 -3.27
N VAL A 3 12.31 -11.87 -2.88
CA VAL A 3 11.39 -10.75 -2.73
C VAL A 3 11.70 -9.70 -3.79
N ALA A 4 10.71 -9.33 -4.59
CA ALA A 4 10.83 -8.26 -5.58
C ALA A 4 10.13 -6.98 -5.10
N ILE A 5 10.69 -5.85 -5.48
CA ILE A 5 10.06 -4.54 -5.34
C ILE A 5 9.83 -4.01 -6.75
N VAL A 6 8.59 -3.61 -7.04
CA VAL A 6 8.25 -3.00 -8.33
C VAL A 6 9.00 -1.69 -8.46
N LYS A 7 9.82 -1.60 -9.50
CA LYS A 7 10.54 -0.37 -9.85
C LYS A 7 9.65 0.44 -10.80
N TYR A 8 9.32 1.63 -10.40
CA TYR A 8 8.66 2.63 -11.23
C TYR A 8 9.08 4.03 -10.74
N ASN A 9 8.57 5.07 -11.34
CA ASN A 9 8.94 6.45 -11.00
C ASN A 9 8.32 6.89 -9.66
N ALA A 10 8.63 6.13 -8.58
CA ALA A 10 8.15 6.38 -7.23
C ALA A 10 9.29 6.76 -6.30
N GLY A 11 9.07 7.77 -5.47
CA GLY A 11 10.01 8.17 -4.43
C GLY A 11 10.07 7.19 -3.26
N ASN A 12 11.14 7.27 -2.47
CA ASN A 12 11.32 6.63 -1.16
C ASN A 12 11.33 5.09 -1.10
N ILE A 13 11.68 4.42 -2.18
CA ILE A 13 11.85 2.95 -2.20
C ILE A 13 12.93 2.48 -1.21
N TYR A 14 13.94 3.30 -0.95
CA TYR A 14 15.06 2.95 -0.06
C TYR A 14 14.62 2.65 1.38
N SER A 15 13.60 3.33 1.91
CA SER A 15 13.07 3.04 3.25
C SER A 15 12.51 1.62 3.34
N VAL A 16 11.81 1.17 2.30
CA VAL A 16 11.29 -0.20 2.20
C VAL A 16 12.44 -1.22 2.08
N ILE A 17 13.44 -0.94 1.23
CA ILE A 17 14.63 -1.79 1.11
C ILE A 17 15.34 -1.93 2.45
N HIS A 18 15.52 -0.84 3.20
CA HIS A 18 16.16 -0.88 4.51
C HIS A 18 15.32 -1.64 5.55
N ALA A 19 14.00 -1.49 5.52
CA ALA A 19 13.12 -2.26 6.39
C ALA A 19 13.22 -3.77 6.13
N LEU A 20 13.21 -4.19 4.85
CA LEU A 20 13.39 -5.59 4.47
C LEU A 20 14.78 -6.11 4.85
N LYS A 21 15.85 -5.31 4.69
CA LYS A 21 17.21 -5.69 5.11
C LYS A 21 17.30 -5.93 6.62
N ARG A 22 16.61 -5.14 7.45
CA ARG A 22 16.54 -5.41 8.90
C ARG A 22 15.86 -6.75 9.21
N LEU A 23 14.96 -7.21 8.35
CA LEU A 23 14.32 -8.53 8.44
C LEU A 23 15.15 -9.66 7.79
N GLY A 24 16.38 -9.37 7.35
CA GLY A 24 17.28 -10.35 6.73
C GLY A 24 16.99 -10.60 5.23
N ILE A 25 16.16 -9.77 4.59
CA ILE A 25 15.79 -9.91 3.18
C ILE A 25 16.54 -8.86 2.34
N THR A 26 17.19 -9.31 1.28
CA THR A 26 17.75 -8.43 0.24
C THR A 26 16.81 -8.49 -0.97
N PRO A 27 15.97 -7.47 -1.19
CA PRO A 27 15.00 -7.50 -2.28
C PRO A 27 15.65 -7.16 -3.62
N THR A 28 15.05 -7.63 -4.70
CA THR A 28 15.37 -7.25 -6.08
C THR A 28 14.46 -6.09 -6.51
N LEU A 29 15.04 -4.95 -6.83
CA LEU A 29 14.30 -3.82 -7.41
C LEU A 29 14.24 -3.98 -8.92
N THR A 30 13.05 -4.15 -9.51
CA THR A 30 12.91 -4.48 -10.93
C THR A 30 11.57 -4.01 -11.52
N ASP A 31 11.62 -3.68 -12.80
CA ASP A 31 10.47 -3.46 -13.70
C ASP A 31 10.34 -4.59 -14.74
N ASP A 32 11.15 -5.64 -14.62
CA ASP A 32 11.09 -6.82 -15.47
C ASP A 32 9.95 -7.74 -15.05
N ALA A 33 9.03 -8.02 -16.00
CA ALA A 33 7.84 -8.83 -15.78
C ALA A 33 8.16 -10.27 -15.34
N GLU A 34 9.23 -10.89 -15.91
CA GLU A 34 9.61 -12.26 -15.57
C GLU A 34 10.19 -12.33 -14.14
N LEU A 35 10.99 -11.34 -13.75
CA LEU A 35 11.55 -11.27 -12.39
C LEU A 35 10.45 -11.04 -11.36
N LEU A 36 9.45 -10.20 -11.67
CA LEU A 36 8.27 -10.01 -10.83
C LEU A 36 7.47 -11.31 -10.70
N ALA A 37 7.19 -12.00 -11.81
CA ALA A 37 6.40 -13.22 -11.82
C ALA A 37 7.10 -14.41 -11.10
N LYS A 38 8.43 -14.44 -11.06
CA LYS A 38 9.25 -15.49 -10.42
C LYS A 38 9.52 -15.22 -8.93
N ALA A 39 9.19 -14.03 -8.42
CA ALA A 39 9.39 -13.70 -7.02
C ALA A 39 8.41 -14.48 -6.11
N ASP A 40 8.83 -14.84 -4.90
CA ASP A 40 7.95 -15.43 -3.88
C ASP A 40 6.99 -14.41 -3.29
N LYS A 41 7.43 -13.16 -3.18
CA LYS A 41 6.68 -11.99 -2.69
C LYS A 41 6.99 -10.76 -3.51
N VAL A 42 5.99 -9.91 -3.71
CA VAL A 42 6.17 -8.63 -4.40
C VAL A 42 5.71 -7.47 -3.51
N LEU A 43 6.54 -6.45 -3.37
CA LEU A 43 6.13 -5.18 -2.77
C LEU A 43 5.94 -4.15 -3.88
N PHE A 44 4.85 -3.40 -3.76
CA PHE A 44 4.50 -2.31 -4.66
C PHE A 44 4.38 -1.00 -3.86
N PRO A 45 5.51 -0.48 -3.38
CA PRO A 45 5.55 0.76 -2.61
C PRO A 45 5.63 1.97 -3.51
N GLY A 46 5.32 3.14 -2.98
CA GLY A 46 5.62 4.38 -3.68
C GLY A 46 5.18 5.63 -2.95
N GLN A 47 5.68 6.73 -3.46
CA GLN A 47 5.27 8.10 -3.14
C GLN A 47 5.23 8.87 -4.46
N GLY A 48 4.26 9.75 -4.62
CA GLY A 48 4.11 10.55 -5.82
C GLY A 48 2.65 10.69 -6.18
N GLU A 49 2.40 11.06 -7.42
CA GLU A 49 1.08 11.31 -7.98
C GLU A 49 0.60 10.10 -8.80
N ALA A 50 -0.69 9.76 -8.68
CA ALA A 50 -1.29 8.59 -9.32
C ALA A 50 -1.16 8.62 -10.85
N SER A 51 -1.40 9.77 -11.49
CA SER A 51 -1.33 9.92 -12.94
C SER A 51 0.06 9.64 -13.50
N THR A 52 1.08 10.20 -12.87
CA THR A 52 2.49 10.01 -13.26
C THR A 52 2.93 8.56 -13.06
N ALA A 53 2.52 7.94 -11.93
CA ALA A 53 2.80 6.55 -11.65
C ALA A 53 2.14 5.62 -12.68
N MET A 54 0.84 5.80 -12.97
CA MET A 54 0.13 4.99 -13.95
C MET A 54 0.67 5.18 -15.38
N ALA A 55 1.11 6.39 -15.74
CA ALA A 55 1.76 6.61 -17.03
C ALA A 55 3.02 5.74 -17.20
N TYR A 56 3.86 5.69 -16.15
CA TYR A 56 5.04 4.81 -16.16
C TYR A 56 4.65 3.33 -16.25
N LEU A 57 3.70 2.88 -15.42
CA LEU A 57 3.27 1.47 -15.42
C LEU A 57 2.76 1.05 -16.80
N ARG A 58 1.96 1.88 -17.47
CA ARG A 58 1.46 1.62 -18.84
C ARG A 58 2.59 1.61 -19.87
N GLN A 59 3.55 2.52 -19.76
CA GLN A 59 4.70 2.58 -20.66
C GLN A 59 5.56 1.32 -20.63
N HIS A 60 5.57 0.62 -19.48
CA HIS A 60 6.35 -0.59 -19.24
C HIS A 60 5.50 -1.87 -19.17
N ASP A 61 4.23 -1.81 -19.60
CA ASP A 61 3.25 -2.91 -19.55
C ASP A 61 3.01 -3.49 -18.13
N LEU A 62 3.47 -2.82 -17.08
CA LEU A 62 3.31 -3.25 -15.69
C LEU A 62 1.87 -3.16 -15.21
N ASP A 63 1.05 -2.33 -15.83
CA ASP A 63 -0.39 -2.22 -15.59
C ASP A 63 -1.15 -3.51 -15.94
N ARG A 64 -0.59 -4.34 -16.82
CA ARG A 64 -1.11 -5.66 -17.17
C ARG A 64 -0.44 -6.77 -16.34
N VAL A 65 0.85 -6.62 -16.04
CA VAL A 65 1.64 -7.62 -15.33
C VAL A 65 1.22 -7.72 -13.86
N ILE A 66 1.11 -6.57 -13.15
CA ILE A 66 0.84 -6.56 -11.71
C ILE A 66 -0.49 -7.25 -11.35
N PRO A 67 -1.64 -6.99 -12.03
CA PRO A 67 -2.90 -7.67 -11.73
C PRO A 67 -2.88 -9.18 -11.94
N GLU A 68 -1.98 -9.71 -12.77
CA GLU A 68 -1.85 -11.12 -13.09
C GLU A 68 -0.91 -11.90 -12.14
N LEU A 69 -0.24 -11.22 -11.21
CA LEU A 69 0.63 -11.86 -10.22
C LEU A 69 -0.18 -12.80 -9.31
N ARG A 70 0.37 -13.97 -9.01
CA ARG A 70 -0.30 -15.02 -8.22
C ARG A 70 0.26 -15.15 -6.80
N GLN A 71 1.49 -14.76 -6.57
CA GLN A 71 2.11 -14.71 -5.25
C GLN A 71 1.58 -13.53 -4.45
N PRO A 72 1.75 -13.50 -3.11
CA PRO A 72 1.35 -12.35 -2.31
C PRO A 72 2.02 -11.05 -2.76
N VAL A 73 1.20 -10.01 -2.93
CA VAL A 73 1.60 -8.65 -3.32
C VAL A 73 1.18 -7.69 -2.22
N LEU A 74 2.09 -6.79 -1.79
CA LEU A 74 1.80 -5.75 -0.81
C LEU A 74 1.96 -4.35 -1.43
N GLY A 75 0.84 -3.67 -1.66
CA GLY A 75 0.81 -2.25 -1.99
C GLY A 75 1.05 -1.38 -0.74
N ILE A 76 1.87 -0.33 -0.85
CA ILE A 76 2.16 0.59 0.26
C ILE A 76 1.89 2.02 -0.18
N CYS A 77 1.07 2.74 0.55
CA CYS A 77 0.66 4.13 0.33
C CYS A 77 0.06 4.34 -1.07
N ILE A 78 0.76 4.98 -2.00
CA ILE A 78 0.25 5.12 -3.37
C ILE A 78 0.07 3.75 -4.04
N GLY A 79 0.85 2.73 -3.66
CA GLY A 79 0.66 1.36 -4.14
C GLY A 79 -0.74 0.81 -3.81
N GLN A 80 -1.30 1.10 -2.62
CA GLN A 80 -2.69 0.79 -2.30
C GLN A 80 -3.66 1.52 -3.25
N GLN A 81 -3.43 2.80 -3.49
CA GLN A 81 -4.30 3.64 -4.32
C GLN A 81 -4.27 3.19 -5.79
N LEU A 82 -3.08 2.87 -6.30
CA LEU A 82 -2.91 2.37 -7.67
C LEU A 82 -3.53 0.98 -7.90
N MET A 83 -3.68 0.16 -6.86
CA MET A 83 -4.41 -1.12 -6.92
C MET A 83 -5.92 -0.93 -7.01
N CYS A 84 -6.46 0.24 -6.70
CA CYS A 84 -7.88 0.54 -6.84
C CYS A 84 -8.27 0.72 -8.32
N ARG A 85 -9.56 0.94 -8.58
CA ARG A 85 -10.09 1.14 -9.92
C ARG A 85 -9.76 2.52 -10.46
N HIS A 86 -9.98 3.55 -9.64
CA HIS A 86 -9.86 4.95 -10.05
C HIS A 86 -9.38 5.83 -8.89
N SER A 87 -8.64 6.88 -9.18
CA SER A 87 -8.21 7.89 -8.21
C SER A 87 -8.65 9.28 -8.62
N GLN A 88 -9.20 10.05 -7.68
CA GLN A 88 -9.44 11.48 -7.87
C GLN A 88 -8.15 12.28 -8.05
N GLU A 89 -6.99 11.71 -7.70
CA GLU A 89 -5.70 12.34 -7.96
C GLU A 89 -5.39 12.29 -9.45
N GLY A 90 -5.47 13.46 -10.10
CA GLY A 90 -5.26 13.57 -11.54
C GLY A 90 -6.32 12.86 -12.39
N ASP A 91 -7.52 12.57 -11.83
CA ASP A 91 -8.62 11.87 -12.53
C ASP A 91 -8.12 10.62 -13.26
N THR A 92 -7.50 9.69 -12.49
CA THR A 92 -6.66 8.62 -13.02
C THR A 92 -7.32 7.25 -12.90
N ASP A 93 -7.52 6.56 -14.03
CA ASP A 93 -7.82 5.12 -14.01
C ASP A 93 -6.59 4.34 -13.59
N CYS A 94 -6.75 3.44 -12.62
CA CYS A 94 -5.69 2.67 -11.99
C CYS A 94 -5.79 1.17 -12.36
N LEU A 95 -5.19 0.27 -11.57
CA LEU A 95 -5.04 -1.15 -11.91
C LEU A 95 -6.34 -1.97 -11.81
N GLY A 96 -7.36 -1.49 -11.07
CA GLY A 96 -8.65 -2.16 -10.94
C GLY A 96 -8.64 -3.47 -10.15
N ILE A 97 -7.59 -3.76 -9.39
CA ILE A 97 -7.51 -4.96 -8.54
C ILE A 97 -8.61 -4.89 -7.47
N PHE A 98 -8.76 -3.74 -6.81
CA PHE A 98 -9.90 -3.44 -5.94
C PHE A 98 -10.92 -2.60 -6.73
N PRO A 99 -12.22 -2.97 -6.77
CA PRO A 99 -13.26 -2.20 -7.46
C PRO A 99 -13.69 -0.98 -6.64
N LEU A 100 -12.72 -0.24 -6.12
CA LEU A 100 -12.88 0.90 -5.22
C LEU A 100 -12.30 2.16 -5.84
N ASP A 101 -12.83 3.33 -5.46
CA ASP A 101 -12.35 4.63 -5.89
C ASP A 101 -11.61 5.34 -4.75
N VAL A 102 -10.46 5.89 -5.08
CA VAL A 102 -9.66 6.72 -4.18
C VAL A 102 -10.22 8.14 -4.19
N LYS A 103 -10.47 8.70 -3.01
CA LYS A 103 -11.05 10.04 -2.82
C LYS A 103 -10.07 10.96 -2.13
N ARG A 104 -10.19 12.26 -2.38
CA ARG A 104 -9.44 13.28 -1.64
C ARG A 104 -10.15 13.60 -0.33
N PHE A 105 -9.39 13.73 0.78
CA PHE A 105 -9.92 14.25 2.02
C PHE A 105 -10.47 15.68 1.84
N GLN A 106 -11.68 15.89 2.38
CA GLN A 106 -12.31 17.20 2.42
C GLN A 106 -12.38 17.66 3.88
N PRO A 107 -11.63 18.72 4.27
CA PRO A 107 -11.73 19.27 5.59
C PRO A 107 -13.17 19.63 5.96
N GLN A 108 -13.63 19.18 7.12
CA GLN A 108 -14.95 19.48 7.67
C GLN A 108 -14.89 20.59 8.71
N GLN A 109 -13.71 20.76 9.34
CA GLN A 109 -13.44 21.78 10.35
C GLN A 109 -12.14 22.51 10.01
N HIS A 110 -11.98 23.70 10.53
CA HIS A 110 -10.77 24.52 10.33
C HIS A 110 -9.49 23.84 10.88
N THR A 111 -9.63 22.91 11.81
CA THR A 111 -8.54 22.15 12.40
C THR A 111 -8.07 20.97 11.53
N ASP A 112 -8.89 20.55 10.57
CA ASP A 112 -8.58 19.43 9.69
C ASP A 112 -7.48 19.80 8.70
N LYS A 113 -6.40 19.05 8.71
CA LYS A 113 -5.26 19.26 7.82
C LYS A 113 -5.22 18.20 6.72
N VAL A 114 -4.96 18.63 5.50
CA VAL A 114 -4.70 17.74 4.37
C VAL A 114 -3.36 18.16 3.75
N PRO A 115 -2.39 17.27 3.68
CA PRO A 115 -2.43 15.82 3.96
C PRO A 115 -2.57 15.46 5.44
N GLN A 116 -3.12 14.27 5.73
CA GLN A 116 -2.86 13.58 6.98
C GLN A 116 -1.37 13.28 7.04
N MET A 117 -0.68 13.76 8.06
CA MET A 117 0.75 13.56 8.23
C MET A 117 1.06 13.29 9.70
N GLY A 118 1.65 12.15 10.00
CA GLY A 118 2.05 11.74 11.33
C GLY A 118 1.46 10.40 11.77
N TRP A 119 1.50 10.17 13.08
CA TRP A 119 1.04 8.93 13.70
C TRP A 119 -0.45 8.96 13.96
N ASN A 120 -1.11 7.83 13.67
CA ASN A 120 -2.52 7.61 13.99
C ASN A 120 -2.75 6.12 14.29
N SER A 121 -3.81 5.79 14.98
CA SER A 121 -4.12 4.41 15.37
C SER A 121 -4.97 3.69 14.32
N ILE A 122 -4.83 2.36 14.30
CA ILE A 122 -5.65 1.46 13.49
C ILE A 122 -6.50 0.57 14.38
N HIS A 123 -7.65 0.17 13.87
CA HIS A 123 -8.59 -0.73 14.53
C HIS A 123 -9.33 -1.63 13.51
N ASP A 124 -10.20 -2.53 13.99
CA ASP A 124 -10.92 -3.51 13.17
C ASP A 124 -9.97 -4.40 12.34
N LEU A 125 -8.95 -4.93 12.99
CA LEU A 125 -7.91 -5.71 12.34
C LEU A 125 -8.41 -7.11 11.94
N LYS A 126 -8.49 -7.39 10.65
CA LYS A 126 -9.06 -8.64 10.09
C LYS A 126 -8.09 -9.22 9.05
N SER A 127 -7.02 -9.83 9.40
CA SER A 127 -6.16 -10.52 8.41
C SER A 127 -4.95 -11.13 9.09
N PRO A 128 -4.36 -12.21 8.54
CA PRO A 128 -3.04 -12.68 8.94
C PRO A 128 -1.95 -11.62 8.90
N LEU A 129 -2.11 -10.59 8.05
CA LEU A 129 -1.19 -9.44 7.99
C LEU A 129 -1.03 -8.75 9.36
N PHE A 130 -2.07 -8.76 10.20
CA PHE A 130 -2.08 -8.14 11.53
C PHE A 130 -1.91 -9.16 12.68
N LYS A 131 -1.42 -10.38 12.39
CA LYS A 131 -1.20 -11.39 13.41
C LYS A 131 -0.34 -10.85 14.57
N GLY A 132 -0.91 -10.91 15.78
CA GLY A 132 -0.26 -10.44 17.02
C GLY A 132 -0.12 -8.92 17.12
N ILE A 133 -0.92 -8.16 16.39
CA ILE A 133 -1.10 -6.71 16.49
C ILE A 133 -2.51 -6.46 17.01
N GLY A 134 -2.64 -5.60 18.00
CA GLY A 134 -3.95 -5.24 18.59
C GLY A 134 -4.51 -3.95 18.01
N ASP A 135 -5.81 -3.74 18.25
CA ASP A 135 -6.45 -2.46 17.96
C ASP A 135 -5.84 -1.34 18.81
N GLY A 136 -5.76 -0.15 18.23
CA GLY A 136 -5.18 1.03 18.88
C GLY A 136 -3.68 1.20 18.65
N GLU A 137 -3.03 0.29 17.96
CA GLU A 137 -1.61 0.43 17.60
C GLU A 137 -1.40 1.57 16.60
N PHE A 138 -0.28 2.29 16.75
CA PHE A 138 0.04 3.47 15.97
C PHE A 138 0.85 3.16 14.71
N ILE A 139 0.44 3.78 13.61
CA ILE A 139 1.10 3.68 12.31
C ILE A 139 1.36 5.08 11.73
N TYR A 140 2.35 5.20 10.85
CA TYR A 140 2.76 6.46 10.25
C TYR A 140 2.06 6.69 8.91
N ASN A 141 1.40 7.83 8.79
CA ASN A 141 0.64 8.27 7.62
C ASN A 141 1.24 9.53 7.00
N VAL A 142 1.19 9.61 5.66
CA VAL A 142 1.41 10.83 4.90
C VAL A 142 0.66 10.72 3.57
N HIS A 143 -0.60 11.19 3.53
CA HIS A 143 -1.44 11.13 2.33
C HIS A 143 -2.57 12.14 2.34
N SER A 144 -2.97 12.60 1.15
CA SER A 144 -4.11 13.51 0.93
C SER A 144 -5.34 12.78 0.40
N PHE A 145 -5.14 11.56 -0.09
CA PHE A 145 -6.18 10.73 -0.69
C PHE A 145 -6.33 9.45 0.12
N TYR A 146 -7.51 8.85 0.10
CA TYR A 146 -7.88 7.68 0.89
C TYR A 146 -8.85 6.80 0.12
N VAL A 147 -8.95 5.53 0.53
CA VAL A 147 -9.99 4.60 0.07
C VAL A 147 -11.08 4.57 1.14
N PRO A 148 -12.35 4.87 0.79
CA PRO A 148 -13.47 4.73 1.72
C PRO A 148 -13.53 3.32 2.30
N HIS A 149 -14.02 3.20 3.56
CA HIS A 149 -14.25 1.90 4.17
C HIS A 149 -15.20 1.05 3.31
N HIS A 150 -14.87 -0.24 3.15
CA HIS A 150 -15.67 -1.22 2.41
C HIS A 150 -15.66 -2.57 3.13
N GLU A 151 -16.83 -3.13 3.42
CA GLU A 151 -16.95 -4.33 4.25
C GLU A 151 -16.18 -5.54 3.72
N ASP A 152 -16.16 -5.75 2.39
CA ASP A 152 -15.53 -6.93 1.78
C ASP A 152 -14.02 -6.84 1.67
N TYR A 153 -13.46 -5.63 1.61
CA TYR A 153 -12.03 -5.44 1.30
C TYR A 153 -11.23 -4.82 2.43
N THR A 154 -11.86 -4.05 3.35
CA THR A 154 -11.15 -3.39 4.44
C THR A 154 -10.73 -4.39 5.50
N ILE A 155 -9.43 -4.46 5.76
CA ILE A 155 -8.84 -5.33 6.78
C ILE A 155 -8.22 -4.57 7.96
N ALA A 156 -8.20 -3.24 7.89
CA ALA A 156 -7.91 -2.33 9.00
C ALA A 156 -8.52 -0.97 8.70
N THR A 157 -9.04 -0.32 9.73
CA THR A 157 -9.65 1.01 9.66
C THR A 157 -8.79 2.03 10.41
N CYS A 158 -8.76 3.25 9.92
CA CYS A 158 -8.19 4.41 10.61
C CYS A 158 -9.18 5.57 10.55
N ASP A 159 -9.28 6.33 11.65
CA ASP A 159 -10.15 7.50 11.74
C ASP A 159 -9.34 8.79 11.54
N TYR A 160 -9.66 9.52 10.48
CA TYR A 160 -9.15 10.86 10.20
C TYR A 160 -10.15 11.62 9.35
N ILE A 161 -10.67 12.76 9.83
CA ILE A 161 -11.80 13.46 9.20
C ILE A 161 -13.03 12.55 9.08
N LEU A 162 -12.83 11.33 8.60
CA LEU A 162 -13.82 10.26 8.49
C LEU A 162 -13.10 8.89 8.60
N PRO A 163 -13.81 7.79 8.90
CA PRO A 163 -13.25 6.44 8.84
C PRO A 163 -12.88 6.05 7.40
N TYR A 164 -11.70 5.43 7.22
CA TYR A 164 -11.23 4.99 5.91
C TYR A 164 -10.48 3.65 6.00
N SER A 165 -10.29 3.01 4.85
CA SER A 165 -9.53 1.76 4.72
C SER A 165 -8.03 2.03 4.91
N ALA A 166 -7.53 1.79 6.12
CA ALA A 166 -6.09 1.84 6.40
C ALA A 166 -5.34 0.69 5.73
N ALA A 167 -6.02 -0.45 5.52
CA ALA A 167 -5.50 -1.58 4.78
C ALA A 167 -6.61 -2.33 4.05
N LEU A 168 -6.24 -2.93 2.93
CA LEU A 168 -7.12 -3.71 2.05
C LEU A 168 -6.56 -5.10 1.79
N ASN A 169 -7.46 -6.05 1.52
CA ASN A 169 -7.13 -7.37 1.01
C ASN A 169 -8.16 -7.85 0.00
N ARG A 170 -7.68 -8.44 -1.09
CA ARG A 170 -8.44 -9.22 -2.05
C ARG A 170 -7.52 -10.31 -2.61
N ASP A 171 -7.91 -11.56 -2.43
CA ASP A 171 -7.13 -12.71 -2.87
C ASP A 171 -5.67 -12.65 -2.37
N ASN A 172 -4.69 -12.67 -3.27
CA ASN A 172 -3.26 -12.53 -2.97
C ASN A 172 -2.78 -11.08 -2.85
N PHE A 173 -3.66 -10.08 -3.06
CA PHE A 173 -3.31 -8.66 -2.98
C PHE A 173 -3.64 -8.09 -1.61
N PHE A 174 -2.61 -7.59 -0.94
CA PHE A 174 -2.69 -6.85 0.31
C PHE A 174 -2.25 -5.41 0.06
N ALA A 175 -2.78 -4.47 0.82
CA ALA A 175 -2.34 -3.09 0.69
C ALA A 175 -2.49 -2.34 2.01
N THR A 176 -1.60 -1.37 2.26
CA THR A 176 -1.65 -0.45 3.39
C THR A 176 -1.57 0.98 2.90
N GLN A 177 -2.44 1.86 3.41
CA GLN A 177 -2.35 3.30 3.15
C GLN A 177 -1.20 3.94 3.92
N PHE A 178 -0.94 3.45 5.11
CA PHE A 178 0.18 3.87 5.93
C PHE A 178 1.50 3.24 5.46
N HIS A 179 2.59 3.73 6.01
CA HIS A 179 3.94 3.26 5.70
C HIS A 179 4.44 2.28 6.77
N PRO A 180 4.33 0.94 6.60
CA PRO A 180 4.85 0.00 7.58
C PRO A 180 6.36 0.16 7.79
N GLU A 181 7.12 0.49 6.74
CA GLU A 181 8.57 0.73 6.81
C GLU A 181 8.96 1.92 7.70
N LYS A 182 7.99 2.78 8.05
CA LYS A 182 8.15 3.94 8.94
C LYS A 182 7.37 3.83 10.25
N SER A 183 6.65 2.72 10.47
CA SER A 183 5.75 2.53 11.60
C SER A 183 6.39 1.77 12.78
N GLY A 184 7.71 1.85 12.93
CA GLY A 184 8.43 1.26 14.07
C GLY A 184 8.24 -0.25 14.18
N GLY A 185 8.12 -0.75 15.42
CA GLY A 185 7.95 -2.19 15.68
C GLY A 185 6.67 -2.78 15.15
N VAL A 186 5.56 -2.01 15.13
CA VAL A 186 4.28 -2.44 14.56
C VAL A 186 4.43 -2.66 13.05
N GLY A 187 5.04 -1.69 12.37
CA GLY A 187 5.29 -1.80 10.93
C GLY A 187 6.25 -2.93 10.56
N GLU A 188 7.29 -3.15 11.36
CA GLU A 188 8.22 -4.28 11.16
C GLU A 188 7.47 -5.62 11.30
N LYS A 189 6.55 -5.73 12.27
CA LYS A 189 5.73 -6.92 12.48
C LYS A 189 4.77 -7.16 11.30
N ILE A 190 4.15 -6.10 10.76
CA ILE A 190 3.32 -6.19 9.55
C ILE A 190 4.14 -6.70 8.35
N LEU A 191 5.34 -6.16 8.12
CA LEU A 191 6.21 -6.63 7.04
C LEU A 191 6.64 -8.08 7.25
N ARG A 192 6.96 -8.49 8.48
CA ARG A 192 7.28 -9.88 8.81
C ARG A 192 6.09 -10.80 8.54
N ASN A 193 4.90 -10.44 9.00
CA ASN A 193 3.69 -11.22 8.75
C ASN A 193 3.43 -11.37 7.23
N PHE A 194 3.63 -10.31 6.44
CA PHE A 194 3.52 -10.39 4.99
C PHE A 194 4.52 -11.37 4.37
N LEU A 195 5.76 -11.38 4.85
CA LEU A 195 6.77 -12.33 4.37
C LEU A 195 6.43 -13.78 4.73
N GLU A 196 5.66 -14.02 5.78
CA GLU A 196 5.22 -15.34 6.25
C GLU A 196 3.93 -15.85 5.58
N LEU A 197 3.19 -15.00 4.82
CA LEU A 197 2.04 -15.43 4.03
C LEU A 197 2.52 -16.36 2.90
#